data_4808a7ada462e9b05a01cb05e17aeafd
#
_entry.id   4808a7ada462e9b05a01cb05e17aeafd
#
_cell.length_a   1.000
_cell.length_b   1.000
_cell.length_c   1.000
_cell.angle_alpha   90.00
_cell.angle_beta   90.00
_cell.angle_gamma   90.00
#
_symmetry.space_group_name_H-M   'P 1'
#
loop_
_entity.id
_entity.type
_entity.pdbx_description
1 polymer ?
#
loop_
_entity_poly.entity_id
_entity_poly.type
_entity_poly.pdbx_seq_one_letter_code
_entity_poly.pdbx_strand_id
1 'polypeptide(L)'
;MDTAGWYLGTIELMSFSWAPQLFAACDGSTVPLQQNQALYSLIGPYFTGSNYPSAFALPDLRGRMPLGQGAGPGLSSRAIAQTQGAEQVTLTAANLPPHEHQVALGGSASASGSTMAAAGSGAVSPMPSGIAGEGQPMSVMPPSLTLNYVIAVQGWFPARQ
;
A
#
# COMPACT_ATOMS: atom_id res chain seq x y z
N MET A 1 34.17 -18.94 13.06
CA MET A 1 32.82 -18.47 13.29
C MET A 1 31.94 -19.19 12.31
N ASP A 2 31.04 -19.99 12.85
CA ASP A 2 30.18 -20.82 12.03
C ASP A 2 29.17 -19.94 11.32
N THR A 3 29.25 -19.86 9.98
CA THR A 3 28.28 -19.15 9.12
C THR A 3 27.02 -20.02 9.01
N ALA A 4 26.62 -20.59 10.12
CA ALA A 4 25.64 -21.65 10.21
C ALA A 4 24.28 -21.18 9.71
N GLY A 5 23.92 -21.63 8.55
CA GLY A 5 22.54 -21.91 8.20
C GLY A 5 21.80 -20.88 7.34
N TRP A 6 22.35 -19.69 7.04
CA TRP A 6 21.62 -18.68 6.25
C TRP A 6 22.16 -18.58 4.82
N TYR A 7 21.27 -18.54 3.85
CA TYR A 7 21.64 -18.17 2.50
C TYR A 7 21.79 -16.64 2.40
N LEU A 8 22.78 -16.21 1.64
CA LEU A 8 23.01 -14.80 1.32
C LEU A 8 21.76 -14.23 0.63
N GLY A 9 21.29 -13.05 1.07
CA GLY A 9 20.08 -12.42 0.54
C GLY A 9 18.77 -12.90 1.17
N THR A 10 18.79 -13.85 2.13
CA THR A 10 17.58 -14.24 2.86
C THR A 10 17.07 -13.07 3.69
N ILE A 11 15.75 -12.82 3.64
CA ILE A 11 15.09 -11.82 4.48
C ILE A 11 14.39 -12.53 5.62
N GLU A 12 14.64 -12.06 6.84
CA GLU A 12 14.10 -12.61 8.08
C GLU A 12 13.35 -11.56 8.89
N LEU A 13 12.41 -12.04 9.72
CA LEU A 13 11.66 -11.23 10.68
C LEU A 13 12.26 -11.37 12.08
N MET A 14 12.57 -10.25 12.71
CA MET A 14 13.10 -10.19 14.06
C MET A 14 12.15 -9.44 14.98
N SER A 15 12.00 -9.92 16.21
CA SER A 15 11.17 -9.26 17.23
C SER A 15 11.91 -8.16 17.99
N PHE A 16 13.17 -7.89 17.66
CA PHE A 16 14.02 -6.86 18.26
C PHE A 16 14.46 -5.84 17.19
N SER A 17 14.90 -4.66 17.63
CA SER A 17 15.04 -3.46 16.78
C SER A 17 16.40 -3.33 16.08
N TRP A 18 17.37 -4.21 16.30
CA TRP A 18 18.69 -4.16 15.65
C TRP A 18 18.91 -5.32 14.70
N ALA A 19 19.76 -5.13 13.70
CA ALA A 19 20.21 -6.21 12.83
C ALA A 19 21.36 -6.97 13.52
N PRO A 20 21.26 -8.32 13.66
CA PRO A 20 22.34 -9.13 14.19
C PRO A 20 23.59 -9.06 13.30
N GLN A 21 24.73 -9.53 13.83
CA GLN A 21 25.93 -9.72 13.03
C GLN A 21 25.60 -10.59 11.79
N LEU A 22 26.15 -10.25 10.63
CA LEU A 22 25.90 -10.87 9.31
C LEU A 22 24.59 -10.44 8.63
N PHE A 23 23.78 -9.61 9.28
CA PHE A 23 22.55 -9.04 8.72
C PHE A 23 22.63 -7.52 8.64
N ALA A 24 21.81 -6.95 7.77
CA ALA A 24 21.54 -5.52 7.70
C ALA A 24 20.03 -5.27 7.75
N ALA A 25 19.61 -4.09 8.20
CA ALA A 25 18.19 -3.73 8.20
C ALA A 25 17.67 -3.56 6.77
N CYS A 26 16.41 -3.95 6.53
CA CYS A 26 15.72 -3.70 5.28
C CYS A 26 15.07 -2.30 5.30
N ASP A 27 15.89 -1.26 5.34
CA ASP A 27 15.51 0.15 5.47
C ASP A 27 15.87 1.00 4.23
N GLY A 28 16.26 0.34 3.12
CA GLY A 28 16.67 1.02 1.90
C GLY A 28 18.07 1.62 1.95
N SER A 29 18.85 1.36 2.98
CA SER A 29 20.23 1.83 3.08
C SER A 29 21.09 1.29 1.96
N THR A 30 22.14 2.04 1.60
CA THR A 30 23.07 1.64 0.55
C THR A 30 24.30 0.96 1.15
N VAL A 31 24.76 -0.10 0.48
CA VAL A 31 25.97 -0.83 0.87
C VAL A 31 27.02 -0.79 -0.25
N PRO A 32 28.32 -0.75 0.08
CA PRO A 32 29.39 -0.72 -0.91
C PRO A 32 29.41 -1.97 -1.78
N LEU A 33 29.45 -1.80 -3.11
CA LEU A 33 29.49 -2.88 -4.07
C LEU A 33 30.73 -3.78 -3.89
N GLN A 34 31.91 -3.16 -3.70
CA GLN A 34 33.16 -3.88 -3.60
C GLN A 34 33.20 -4.89 -2.45
N GLN A 35 32.53 -4.56 -1.33
CA GLN A 35 32.48 -5.43 -0.14
C GLN A 35 31.35 -6.44 -0.18
N ASN A 36 30.36 -6.27 -1.09
CA ASN A 36 29.12 -7.05 -1.15
C ASN A 36 28.82 -7.58 -2.56
N GLN A 37 29.85 -7.92 -3.34
CA GLN A 37 29.69 -8.37 -4.74
C GLN A 37 28.84 -9.62 -4.87
N ALA A 38 28.97 -10.57 -3.96
CA ALA A 38 28.16 -11.78 -3.95
C ALA A 38 26.67 -11.47 -3.72
N LEU A 39 26.35 -10.59 -2.77
CA LEU A 39 24.97 -10.14 -2.53
C LEU A 39 24.42 -9.39 -3.75
N TYR A 40 25.22 -8.50 -4.35
CA TYR A 40 24.81 -7.77 -5.54
C TYR A 40 24.51 -8.70 -6.73
N SER A 41 25.24 -9.79 -6.88
CA SER A 41 24.97 -10.78 -7.93
C SER A 41 23.62 -11.50 -7.78
N LEU A 42 23.06 -11.50 -6.57
CA LEU A 42 21.74 -12.09 -6.26
C LEU A 42 20.61 -11.07 -6.39
N ILE A 43 20.74 -9.92 -5.72
CA ILE A 43 19.65 -8.93 -5.66
C ILE A 43 19.78 -7.84 -6.74
N GLY A 44 20.92 -7.73 -7.42
CA GLY A 44 21.13 -6.81 -8.52
C GLY A 44 20.81 -5.35 -8.20
N PRO A 45 20.44 -4.55 -9.20
CA PRO A 45 20.06 -3.14 -9.02
C PRO A 45 18.57 -2.95 -8.68
N TYR A 46 17.81 -4.01 -8.40
CA TYR A 46 16.36 -3.93 -8.31
C TYR A 46 15.83 -2.96 -7.26
N PHE A 47 16.53 -2.81 -6.16
CA PHE A 47 16.14 -1.93 -5.06
C PHE A 47 16.81 -0.55 -5.14
N THR A 48 17.71 -0.36 -6.11
CA THR A 48 18.46 0.89 -6.28
C THR A 48 17.65 1.85 -7.16
N GLY A 49 17.09 2.91 -6.58
CA GLY A 49 16.32 3.92 -7.31
C GLY A 49 17.15 4.83 -8.23
N SER A 50 18.47 4.76 -8.20
CA SER A 50 19.41 5.52 -9.03
C SER A 50 20.71 4.75 -9.20
N ASN A 51 21.41 5.01 -10.32
CA ASN A 51 22.69 4.37 -10.63
C ASN A 51 23.79 4.85 -9.67
N TYR A 52 24.12 4.03 -8.69
CA TYR A 52 25.31 4.20 -7.89
C TYR A 52 26.41 3.27 -8.43
N PRO A 53 27.46 3.79 -9.05
CA PRO A 53 28.48 2.94 -9.66
C PRO A 53 29.30 2.13 -8.65
N SER A 54 29.29 2.52 -7.38
CA SER A 54 30.08 1.90 -6.33
C SER A 54 29.29 1.35 -5.15
N ALA A 55 27.95 1.46 -5.17
CA ALA A 55 27.07 1.03 -4.09
C ALA A 55 25.73 0.53 -4.68
N PHE A 56 24.95 -0.19 -3.88
CA PHE A 56 23.57 -0.58 -4.22
C PHE A 56 22.69 -0.51 -2.97
N ALA A 57 21.37 -0.35 -3.16
CA ALA A 57 20.43 -0.27 -2.07
C ALA A 57 19.93 -1.65 -1.66
N LEU A 58 19.72 -1.82 -0.37
CA LEU A 58 18.97 -2.93 0.21
C LEU A 58 17.46 -2.68 0.07
N PRO A 59 16.62 -3.74 0.20
CA PRO A 59 15.18 -3.57 0.22
C PRO A 59 14.72 -2.59 1.31
N ASP A 60 13.70 -1.77 1.03
CA ASP A 60 13.01 -0.97 2.04
C ASP A 60 11.64 -1.58 2.34
N LEU A 61 11.53 -2.27 3.46
CA LEU A 61 10.30 -2.93 3.92
C LEU A 61 9.60 -2.18 5.06
N ARG A 62 10.06 -0.97 5.39
CA ARG A 62 9.41 -0.14 6.42
C ARG A 62 8.00 0.26 5.95
N GLY A 63 6.99 -0.05 6.77
CA GLY A 63 5.59 0.20 6.44
C GLY A 63 5.05 -0.63 5.26
N ARG A 64 5.71 -1.72 4.86
CA ARG A 64 5.34 -2.54 3.71
C ARG A 64 5.13 -3.99 4.09
N MET A 65 4.17 -4.63 3.43
CA MET A 65 3.99 -6.08 3.47
C MET A 65 4.69 -6.72 2.26
N PRO A 66 5.46 -7.81 2.46
CA PRO A 66 6.03 -8.56 1.35
C PRO A 66 4.93 -9.29 0.57
N LEU A 67 5.06 -9.28 -0.76
CA LEU A 67 4.17 -10.00 -1.68
C LEU A 67 4.97 -10.97 -2.53
N GLY A 68 4.35 -12.09 -2.91
CA GLY A 68 4.94 -13.03 -3.84
C GLY A 68 5.11 -12.44 -5.25
N GLN A 69 6.27 -12.67 -5.85
CA GLN A 69 6.54 -12.33 -7.26
C GLN A 69 5.73 -13.23 -8.20
N GLY A 70 5.36 -12.70 -9.34
CA GLY A 70 4.71 -13.44 -10.43
C GLY A 70 3.24 -13.09 -10.60
N ALA A 71 2.54 -13.89 -11.39
CA ALA A 71 1.11 -13.76 -11.65
C ALA A 71 0.40 -15.01 -11.11
N GLY A 72 -0.34 -14.87 -10.01
CA GLY A 72 -1.25 -15.92 -9.53
C GLY A 72 -2.53 -15.99 -10.39
N PRO A 73 -3.28 -17.10 -10.35
CA PRO A 73 -4.54 -17.22 -11.06
C PRO A 73 -5.53 -16.10 -10.67
N GLY A 74 -5.98 -15.32 -11.64
CA GLY A 74 -6.88 -14.19 -11.40
C GLY A 74 -6.25 -12.97 -10.73
N LEU A 75 -4.93 -12.96 -10.51
CA LEU A 75 -4.21 -11.87 -9.86
C LEU A 75 -3.32 -11.12 -10.86
N SER A 76 -3.04 -9.86 -10.56
CA SER A 76 -2.11 -9.06 -11.35
C SER A 76 -0.67 -9.55 -11.20
N SER A 77 0.10 -9.48 -12.29
CA SER A 77 1.53 -9.80 -12.26
C SER A 77 2.31 -8.80 -11.41
N ARG A 78 3.28 -9.30 -10.64
CA ARG A 78 4.15 -8.52 -9.77
C ARG A 78 5.60 -8.81 -10.09
N ALA A 79 6.36 -7.76 -10.33
CA ALA A 79 7.81 -7.86 -10.50
C ALA A 79 8.53 -7.73 -9.16
N ILE A 80 9.74 -8.30 -9.07
CA ILE A 80 10.59 -8.11 -7.89
C ILE A 80 10.86 -6.62 -7.67
N ALA A 81 10.92 -6.19 -6.42
CA ALA A 81 11.10 -4.80 -5.98
C ALA A 81 9.97 -3.82 -6.39
N GLN A 82 8.91 -4.28 -7.04
CA GLN A 82 7.75 -3.44 -7.34
C GLN A 82 7.06 -3.01 -6.06
N THR A 83 6.91 -1.68 -5.89
CA THR A 83 6.15 -1.10 -4.77
C THR A 83 4.75 -0.71 -5.21
N GLN A 84 3.77 -0.88 -4.33
CA GLN A 84 2.36 -0.56 -4.61
C GLN A 84 1.58 -0.36 -3.32
N GLY A 85 0.37 0.21 -3.47
CA GLY A 85 -0.53 0.49 -2.36
C GLY A 85 -0.26 1.85 -1.72
N ALA A 86 -1.13 2.19 -0.78
CA ALA A 86 -1.06 3.40 0.03
C ALA A 86 -1.61 3.08 1.42
N GLU A 87 -1.13 3.78 2.44
CA GLU A 87 -1.63 3.66 3.81
C GLU A 87 -2.96 4.38 4.03
N GLN A 88 -3.22 5.38 3.19
CA GLN A 88 -4.43 6.19 3.24
C GLN A 88 -5.01 6.38 1.84
N VAL A 89 -6.31 6.50 1.76
CA VAL A 89 -7.03 6.79 0.52
C VAL A 89 -8.08 7.87 0.79
N THR A 90 -8.22 8.81 -0.14
CA THR A 90 -9.32 9.77 -0.16
C THR A 90 -10.36 9.30 -1.16
N LEU A 91 -11.60 9.11 -0.69
CA LEU A 91 -12.70 8.78 -1.59
C LEU A 91 -13.10 10.01 -2.39
N THR A 92 -13.17 9.86 -3.70
CA THR A 92 -13.67 10.85 -4.63
C THR A 92 -15.01 10.40 -5.19
N ALA A 93 -15.76 11.30 -5.83
CA ALA A 93 -17.03 10.96 -6.46
C ALA A 93 -16.88 9.81 -7.49
N ALA A 94 -15.71 9.68 -8.12
CA ALA A 94 -15.43 8.61 -9.08
C ALA A 94 -15.26 7.23 -8.41
N ASN A 95 -15.01 7.19 -7.11
CA ASN A 95 -14.86 5.94 -6.34
C ASN A 95 -16.17 5.45 -5.72
N LEU A 96 -17.23 6.27 -5.80
CA LEU A 96 -18.55 5.91 -5.27
C LEU A 96 -19.42 5.34 -6.39
N PRO A 97 -20.20 4.28 -6.10
CA PRO A 97 -21.21 3.84 -7.05
C PRO A 97 -22.21 4.96 -7.36
N PRO A 98 -22.79 5.03 -8.56
CA PRO A 98 -23.88 5.95 -8.85
C PRO A 98 -25.02 5.74 -7.85
N HIS A 99 -25.44 6.79 -7.16
CA HIS A 99 -26.53 6.76 -6.21
C HIS A 99 -27.27 8.10 -6.23
N GLU A 100 -28.57 8.05 -5.96
CA GLU A 100 -29.44 9.21 -5.92
C GLU A 100 -30.13 9.31 -4.55
N HIS A 101 -30.30 10.53 -4.07
CA HIS A 101 -31.08 10.80 -2.89
C HIS A 101 -32.37 11.51 -3.29
N GLN A 102 -33.51 10.92 -3.00
CA GLN A 102 -34.81 11.58 -3.16
C GLN A 102 -35.09 12.35 -1.85
N VAL A 103 -35.10 13.67 -1.92
CA VAL A 103 -35.55 14.52 -0.81
C VAL A 103 -37.03 14.80 -1.02
N ALA A 104 -37.90 14.18 -0.24
CA ALA A 104 -39.31 14.53 -0.20
C ALA A 104 -39.43 15.90 0.52
N LEU A 105 -39.69 16.94 -0.21
CA LEU A 105 -40.11 18.21 0.35
C LEU A 105 -41.54 18.01 0.87
N GLY A 106 -41.68 17.78 2.17
CA GLY A 106 -42.98 17.84 2.83
C GLY A 106 -43.51 19.28 2.75
N GLY A 107 -44.33 19.53 1.79
CA GLY A 107 -45.14 20.76 1.76
C GLY A 107 -46.05 20.73 2.99
N SER A 108 -45.81 21.56 4.00
CA SER A 108 -46.81 21.86 5.03
C SER A 108 -47.95 22.61 4.34
N ALA A 109 -48.97 21.85 3.97
CA ALA A 109 -50.26 22.47 3.62
C ALA A 109 -50.80 23.14 4.86
N SER A 110 -50.64 24.45 4.96
CA SER A 110 -51.36 25.27 5.93
C SER A 110 -52.83 25.17 5.54
N ALA A 111 -53.62 24.45 6.32
CA ALA A 111 -55.06 24.35 6.17
C ALA A 111 -55.68 25.67 6.57
N SER A 112 -56.02 26.50 5.58
CA SER A 112 -57.02 27.52 5.70
C SER A 112 -57.88 27.52 4.45
N GLY A 113 -59.03 26.92 4.57
CA GLY A 113 -60.30 27.12 3.88
C GLY A 113 -60.28 27.23 2.33
N SER A 114 -61.04 26.28 1.73
CA SER A 114 -61.72 26.36 0.42
C SER A 114 -60.95 25.83 -0.79
N THR A 115 -61.63 24.85 -1.40
CA THR A 115 -61.54 24.31 -2.78
C THR A 115 -60.30 23.51 -3.12
N MET A 116 -60.55 22.20 -3.30
CA MET A 116 -59.69 21.27 -3.97
C MET A 116 -59.38 21.77 -5.41
N ALA A 117 -58.20 22.27 -5.60
CA ALA A 117 -57.62 22.39 -6.91
C ALA A 117 -56.77 21.14 -7.16
N ALA A 118 -57.02 20.47 -8.29
CA ALA A 118 -56.30 19.29 -8.76
C ALA A 118 -54.77 19.48 -8.62
N ALA A 119 -54.12 18.44 -8.14
CA ALA A 119 -52.66 18.37 -8.08
C ALA A 119 -52.07 18.59 -9.49
N GLY A 120 -51.62 19.80 -9.73
CA GLY A 120 -50.76 20.08 -10.88
C GLY A 120 -49.47 19.35 -10.71
N SER A 121 -49.06 18.64 -11.74
CA SER A 121 -47.73 18.04 -11.85
C SER A 121 -46.68 19.15 -11.91
N GLY A 122 -46.45 19.80 -10.75
CA GLY A 122 -45.32 20.71 -10.60
C GLY A 122 -44.07 19.85 -10.58
N ALA A 123 -43.21 20.04 -11.58
CA ALA A 123 -41.89 19.47 -11.58
C ALA A 123 -41.20 19.87 -10.26
N VAL A 124 -40.99 18.90 -9.40
CA VAL A 124 -40.17 19.11 -8.20
C VAL A 124 -38.74 19.27 -8.69
N SER A 125 -38.26 20.50 -8.72
CA SER A 125 -36.84 20.73 -9.00
C SER A 125 -36.03 19.97 -7.93
N PRO A 126 -35.12 19.08 -8.33
CA PRO A 126 -34.27 18.40 -7.36
C PRO A 126 -33.46 19.45 -6.61
N MET A 127 -33.75 19.63 -5.34
CA MET A 127 -32.91 20.41 -4.48
C MET A 127 -31.67 19.57 -4.17
N PRO A 128 -30.45 20.06 -4.41
CA PRO A 128 -29.26 19.30 -4.07
C PRO A 128 -29.28 19.05 -2.55
N SER A 129 -29.25 17.78 -2.14
CA SER A 129 -28.94 17.44 -0.77
C SER A 129 -27.58 18.05 -0.48
N GLY A 130 -27.41 18.75 0.68
CA GLY A 130 -26.16 19.39 1.02
C GLY A 130 -24.96 18.44 0.86
N ILE A 131 -23.78 19.00 0.66
CA ILE A 131 -22.53 18.26 0.50
C ILE A 131 -22.37 17.37 1.73
N ALA A 132 -22.38 16.05 1.55
CA ALA A 132 -22.09 15.08 2.58
C ALA A 132 -20.63 14.61 2.40
N GLY A 133 -19.86 14.67 3.50
CA GLY A 133 -18.47 14.26 3.51
C GLY A 133 -17.46 15.40 3.30
N GLU A 134 -16.36 15.31 4.04
CA GLU A 134 -15.33 16.36 4.07
C GLU A 134 -14.12 16.02 3.18
N GLY A 135 -14.13 14.90 2.45
CA GLY A 135 -13.02 14.45 1.62
C GLY A 135 -11.75 14.13 2.42
N GLN A 136 -11.89 13.79 3.71
CA GLN A 136 -10.75 13.44 4.55
C GLN A 136 -10.16 12.09 4.15
N PRO A 137 -8.82 11.94 4.18
CA PRO A 137 -8.18 10.65 3.98
C PRO A 137 -8.60 9.64 5.05
N MET A 138 -8.94 8.44 4.63
CA MET A 138 -9.19 7.32 5.54
C MET A 138 -8.04 6.32 5.47
N SER A 139 -7.66 5.75 6.63
CA SER A 139 -6.66 4.68 6.69
C SER A 139 -7.23 3.41 6.08
N VAL A 140 -6.45 2.77 5.21
CA VAL A 140 -6.75 1.44 4.64
C VAL A 140 -5.81 0.37 5.20
N MET A 141 -5.00 0.72 6.20
CA MET A 141 -4.14 -0.25 6.90
C MET A 141 -4.97 -1.20 7.75
N PRO A 142 -4.83 -2.52 7.57
CA PRO A 142 -5.39 -3.49 8.50
C PRO A 142 -4.67 -3.43 9.86
N PRO A 143 -5.26 -3.97 10.94
CA PRO A 143 -4.54 -4.16 12.20
C PRO A 143 -3.22 -4.90 11.96
N SER A 144 -2.11 -4.29 12.33
CA SER A 144 -0.77 -4.77 11.98
C SER A 144 0.15 -4.72 13.21
N LEU A 145 1.07 -5.68 13.31
CA LEU A 145 2.14 -5.68 14.29
C LEU A 145 3.46 -5.42 13.58
N THR A 146 4.17 -4.39 14.02
CA THR A 146 5.46 -4.01 13.42
C THR A 146 6.58 -4.92 13.95
N LEU A 147 7.30 -5.55 13.02
CA LEU A 147 8.50 -6.34 13.28
C LEU A 147 9.64 -5.79 12.42
N ASN A 148 10.87 -6.13 12.80
CA ASN A 148 12.07 -5.70 12.08
C ASN A 148 12.40 -6.70 10.96
N TYR A 149 12.49 -6.21 9.72
CA TYR A 149 12.98 -7.00 8.58
C TYR A 149 14.48 -6.80 8.43
N VAL A 150 15.21 -7.90 8.36
CA VAL A 150 16.65 -7.90 8.14
C VAL A 150 17.02 -8.81 6.97
N ILE A 151 18.11 -8.46 6.25
CA ILE A 151 18.63 -9.24 5.12
C ILE A 151 20.03 -9.76 5.46
N ALA A 152 20.29 -11.03 5.17
CA ALA A 152 21.60 -11.63 5.32
C ALA A 152 22.58 -11.03 4.29
N VAL A 153 23.57 -10.29 4.77
CA VAL A 153 24.64 -9.70 3.93
C VAL A 153 25.87 -10.58 3.86
N GLN A 154 25.95 -11.61 4.71
CA GLN A 154 26.94 -12.67 4.68
C GLN A 154 26.25 -14.02 4.90
N GLY A 155 26.70 -15.05 4.20
CA GLY A 155 26.08 -16.39 4.25
C GLY A 155 26.49 -17.27 3.07
N TRP A 156 25.85 -18.39 2.92
CA TRP A 156 26.10 -19.32 1.81
C TRP A 156 25.48 -18.75 0.53
N PHE A 157 26.24 -18.82 -0.56
CA PHE A 157 25.72 -18.44 -1.87
C PHE A 157 24.73 -19.51 -2.37
N PRO A 158 23.46 -19.14 -2.68
CA PRO A 158 22.49 -20.10 -3.19
C PRO A 158 22.88 -20.54 -4.61
N ALA A 159 23.03 -21.86 -4.82
CA ALA A 159 23.23 -22.41 -6.15
C ALA A 159 21.94 -22.34 -6.96
N ARG A 160 22.01 -21.91 -8.22
CA ARG A 160 20.90 -22.07 -9.17
C ARG A 160 20.92 -23.50 -9.68
N GLN A 161 19.79 -24.17 -9.60
CA GLN A 161 19.56 -25.45 -10.27
C GLN A 161 19.10 -25.22 -11.71
#